data_8b540c81c1b27604f3de73b8cbc541ab
#
_entry.id   8b540c81c1b27604f3de73b8cbc541ab
#
_cell.length_a   1.000
_cell.length_b   1.000
_cell.length_c   1.000
_cell.angle_alpha   90.00
_cell.angle_beta   90.00
_cell.angle_gamma   90.00
#
_symmetry.space_group_name_H-M   'P 1'
#
loop_
_entity.id
_entity.type
_entity.pdbx_description
1 polymer ?
#
loop_
_entity_poly.entity_id
_entity_poly.type
_entity_poly.pdbx_seq_one_letter_code
_entity_poly.pdbx_strand_id
1 'polypeptide(L)'
;LSYTVKEGFQHDNSYFQHGVQLYIGGYGDEILKGVTQVALYTKGTKYALDDERIQFLRHFMCGTYYQVIRGQYMLFDVLGRGVSRNNATQKSHAALFAKRMLELAPAHIDEYNAIIARLEGKKSANYGIKPLHTHYFRGDYALHVRPHYTFDVRMVSNRTMRCEYGNGENLKTYFMSDGCTNIVT
;
A
#
# COMPACT_ATOMS: atom_id res chain seq x y z
N LEU A 1 10.08 -12.95 -4.59
CA LEU A 1 9.73 -11.53 -4.67
C LEU A 1 10.82 -10.79 -5.43
N SER A 2 10.44 -9.97 -6.40
CA SER A 2 11.37 -9.14 -7.19
C SER A 2 10.62 -7.98 -7.84
N TYR A 3 11.36 -6.95 -8.23
CA TYR A 3 10.81 -5.86 -9.04
C TYR A 3 10.54 -6.32 -10.47
N THR A 4 9.55 -5.71 -11.11
CA THR A 4 9.17 -5.98 -12.49
C THR A 4 9.01 -4.68 -13.28
N VAL A 5 8.89 -4.80 -14.61
CA VAL A 5 8.55 -3.69 -15.51
C VAL A 5 7.12 -3.76 -16.01
N LYS A 6 6.37 -4.78 -15.60
CA LYS A 6 4.97 -5.03 -15.91
C LYS A 6 4.13 -4.98 -14.64
N GLU A 7 3.29 -5.97 -14.40
CA GLU A 7 2.53 -6.11 -13.16
C GLU A 7 3.42 -6.54 -11.99
N GLY A 8 3.02 -6.21 -10.76
CA GLY A 8 3.73 -6.53 -9.53
C GLY A 8 4.49 -5.34 -8.95
N PHE A 9 5.51 -5.62 -8.15
CA PHE A 9 6.33 -4.62 -7.47
C PHE A 9 7.20 -3.85 -8.46
N GLN A 10 7.12 -2.53 -8.43
CA GLN A 10 7.85 -1.65 -9.33
C GLN A 10 9.15 -1.12 -8.68
N HIS A 11 10.12 -0.72 -9.52
CA HIS A 11 11.42 -0.20 -9.06
C HIS A 11 11.33 1.09 -8.22
N ASP A 12 10.21 1.81 -8.30
CA ASP A 12 9.91 2.96 -7.45
C ASP A 12 9.14 2.60 -6.17
N ASN A 13 9.07 1.30 -5.87
CA ASN A 13 8.34 0.73 -4.75
C ASN A 13 6.81 0.90 -4.83
N SER A 14 6.24 1.24 -5.99
CA SER A 14 4.80 1.14 -6.24
C SER A 14 4.38 -0.30 -6.59
N TYR A 15 3.09 -0.53 -6.77
CA TYR A 15 2.54 -1.83 -7.18
C TYR A 15 1.57 -1.68 -8.32
N PHE A 16 1.73 -2.50 -9.36
CA PHE A 16 0.87 -2.55 -10.53
C PHE A 16 0.10 -3.85 -10.62
N GLN A 17 -1.13 -3.78 -11.12
CA GLN A 17 -1.95 -4.92 -11.47
C GLN A 17 -2.90 -4.56 -12.61
N HIS A 18 -3.27 -5.51 -13.44
CA HIS A 18 -4.07 -5.35 -14.65
C HIS A 18 -3.41 -4.36 -15.63
N GLY A 19 -2.15 -4.67 -15.96
CA GLY A 19 -1.30 -3.82 -16.78
C GLY A 19 -0.61 -2.73 -15.96
N VAL A 20 -0.39 -1.58 -16.57
CA VAL A 20 0.31 -0.44 -15.95
C VAL A 20 -0.63 0.43 -15.10
N GLN A 21 -1.43 -0.22 -14.28
CA GLN A 21 -2.39 0.40 -13.37
C GLN A 21 -1.84 0.44 -11.95
N LEU A 22 -1.74 1.64 -11.35
CA LEU A 22 -1.35 1.79 -9.96
C LEU A 22 -2.40 1.15 -9.04
N TYR A 23 -1.96 0.17 -8.22
CA TYR A 23 -2.89 -0.66 -7.46
C TYR A 23 -2.35 -1.01 -6.06
N ILE A 24 -1.78 -0.02 -5.36
CA ILE A 24 -1.18 -0.21 -4.03
C ILE A 24 -2.21 -0.80 -3.05
N GLY A 25 -3.44 -0.30 -3.09
CA GLY A 25 -4.47 -0.62 -2.11
C GLY A 25 -5.33 -1.84 -2.40
N GLY A 26 -5.54 -2.21 -3.65
CA GLY A 26 -6.37 -3.35 -4.00
C GLY A 26 -5.55 -4.64 -4.06
N TYR A 27 -4.86 -4.88 -5.16
CA TYR A 27 -4.03 -6.07 -5.31
C TYR A 27 -2.76 -6.02 -4.48
N GLY A 28 -2.22 -4.83 -4.15
CA GLY A 28 -1.16 -4.71 -3.16
C GLY A 28 -1.58 -5.20 -1.77
N ASP A 29 -2.84 -4.99 -1.39
CA ASP A 29 -3.46 -5.53 -0.19
C ASP A 29 -3.48 -7.08 -0.21
N GLU A 30 -3.95 -7.66 -1.31
CA GLU A 30 -4.03 -9.10 -1.47
C GLU A 30 -2.66 -9.79 -1.50
N ILE A 31 -1.66 -9.17 -2.14
CA ILE A 31 -0.30 -9.73 -2.15
C ILE A 31 0.31 -9.72 -0.75
N LEU A 32 0.15 -8.63 0.02
CA LEU A 32 0.63 -8.57 1.40
C LEU A 32 -0.05 -9.60 2.28
N LYS A 33 -1.38 -9.75 2.15
CA LYS A 33 -2.16 -10.75 2.88
C LYS A 33 -1.66 -12.17 2.60
N GLY A 34 -1.50 -12.52 1.31
CA GLY A 34 -1.06 -13.85 0.91
C GLY A 34 0.39 -14.14 1.27
N VAL A 35 1.30 -13.25 0.90
CA VAL A 35 2.74 -13.49 1.11
C VAL A 35 3.12 -13.49 2.58
N THR A 36 2.59 -12.57 3.41
CA THR A 36 2.89 -12.58 4.85
C THR A 36 2.37 -13.86 5.53
N GLN A 37 1.24 -14.39 5.08
CA GLN A 37 0.70 -15.64 5.62
C GLN A 37 1.55 -16.84 5.23
N VAL A 38 1.89 -16.98 3.95
CA VAL A 38 2.74 -18.08 3.48
C VAL A 38 4.12 -18.01 4.14
N ALA A 39 4.72 -16.82 4.23
CA ALA A 39 6.00 -16.61 4.90
C ALA A 39 5.96 -17.09 6.37
N LEU A 40 4.86 -16.79 7.08
CA LEU A 40 4.69 -17.24 8.46
C LEU A 40 4.57 -18.77 8.56
N TYR A 41 3.80 -19.39 7.68
CA TYR A 41 3.63 -20.87 7.68
C TYR A 41 4.91 -21.62 7.33
N THR A 42 5.76 -21.02 6.47
CA THR A 42 7.01 -21.65 6.06
C THR A 42 8.20 -21.32 6.96
N LYS A 43 8.02 -20.40 7.91
CA LYS A 43 9.08 -19.99 8.86
C LYS A 43 9.71 -21.19 9.55
N GLY A 44 11.03 -21.25 9.58
CA GLY A 44 11.79 -22.34 10.19
C GLY A 44 11.86 -23.62 9.35
N THR A 45 11.30 -23.62 8.14
CA THR A 45 11.41 -24.75 7.20
C THR A 45 12.39 -24.42 6.07
N LYS A 46 12.73 -25.41 5.25
CA LYS A 46 13.56 -25.22 4.04
C LYS A 46 12.88 -24.33 2.97
N TYR A 47 11.59 -24.03 3.12
CA TYR A 47 10.81 -23.17 2.22
C TYR A 47 10.61 -21.77 2.75
N ALA A 48 11.21 -21.41 3.90
CA ALA A 48 11.14 -20.08 4.47
C ALA A 48 11.70 -19.05 3.49
N LEU A 49 11.10 -17.86 3.50
CA LEU A 49 11.70 -16.72 2.82
C LEU A 49 13.01 -16.38 3.54
N ASP A 50 14.05 -16.10 2.78
CA ASP A 50 15.30 -15.56 3.30
C ASP A 50 15.15 -14.09 3.76
N ASP A 51 16.13 -13.60 4.46
CA ASP A 51 16.13 -12.23 5.01
C ASP A 51 15.99 -11.17 3.92
N GLU A 52 16.59 -11.36 2.75
CA GLU A 52 16.51 -10.42 1.63
C GLU A 52 15.05 -10.26 1.17
N ARG A 53 14.34 -11.39 1.01
CA ARG A 53 12.92 -11.37 0.60
C ARG A 53 12.00 -10.83 1.69
N ILE A 54 12.31 -11.08 2.96
CA ILE A 54 11.57 -10.48 4.09
C ILE A 54 11.79 -8.95 4.11
N GLN A 55 13.02 -8.46 3.90
CA GLN A 55 13.29 -7.03 3.81
C GLN A 55 12.65 -6.38 2.58
N PHE A 56 12.62 -7.07 1.45
CA PHE A 56 11.91 -6.62 0.26
C PHE A 56 10.40 -6.42 0.54
N LEU A 57 9.78 -7.41 1.18
CA LEU A 57 8.36 -7.34 1.57
C LEU A 57 8.11 -6.18 2.53
N ARG A 58 8.98 -6.03 3.54
CA ARG A 58 8.92 -4.94 4.49
C ARG A 58 9.05 -3.57 3.80
N HIS A 59 9.98 -3.44 2.84
CA HIS A 59 10.20 -2.20 2.12
C HIS A 59 8.94 -1.72 1.40
N PHE A 60 8.24 -2.60 0.70
CA PHE A 60 6.95 -2.25 0.11
C PHE A 60 5.89 -1.95 1.18
N MET A 61 5.77 -2.80 2.18
CA MET A 61 4.74 -2.70 3.21
C MET A 61 4.86 -1.40 4.02
N CYS A 62 6.05 -1.11 4.56
CA CYS A 62 6.27 0.06 5.42
C CYS A 62 6.61 1.32 4.62
N GLY A 63 7.27 1.20 3.47
CA GLY A 63 7.67 2.32 2.63
C GLY A 63 6.58 2.82 1.67
N THR A 64 5.58 2.01 1.37
CA THR A 64 4.51 2.37 0.42
C THR A 64 3.12 2.09 0.98
N TYR A 65 2.80 0.83 1.25
CA TYR A 65 1.44 0.42 1.57
C TYR A 65 0.87 1.13 2.81
N TYR A 66 1.61 1.17 3.92
CA TYR A 66 1.16 1.87 5.12
C TYR A 66 1.29 3.39 5.03
N GLN A 67 2.06 3.92 4.09
CA GLN A 67 2.19 5.37 3.90
C GLN A 67 0.96 5.99 3.23
N VAL A 68 0.21 5.23 2.45
CA VAL A 68 -1.07 5.66 1.86
C VAL A 68 -2.28 5.41 2.77
N ILE A 69 -2.04 5.05 4.04
CA ILE A 69 -3.09 4.86 5.06
C ILE A 69 -2.90 5.87 6.18
N ARG A 70 -3.94 6.65 6.47
CA ARG A 70 -3.99 7.52 7.64
C ARG A 70 -5.05 7.04 8.62
N GLY A 71 -4.65 6.81 9.88
CA GLY A 71 -5.54 6.13 10.81
C GLY A 71 -5.91 4.74 10.29
N GLN A 72 -7.19 4.57 9.97
CA GLN A 72 -7.75 3.33 9.42
C GLN A 72 -8.12 3.44 7.93
N TYR A 73 -7.90 4.61 7.31
CA TYR A 73 -8.41 4.90 5.97
C TYR A 73 -7.28 5.11 4.97
N MET A 74 -7.37 4.39 3.86
CA MET A 74 -6.47 4.50 2.73
C MET A 74 -6.93 5.60 1.79
N LEU A 75 -5.97 6.30 1.17
CA LEU A 75 -6.24 7.22 0.09
C LEU A 75 -6.96 6.48 -1.05
N PHE A 76 -8.02 7.09 -1.61
CA PHE A 76 -8.93 6.37 -2.49
C PHE A 76 -8.36 6.10 -3.88
N ASP A 77 -7.47 6.94 -4.36
CA ASP A 77 -6.94 6.93 -5.71
C ASP A 77 -5.90 5.83 -6.00
N VAL A 78 -5.46 5.10 -4.95
CA VAL A 78 -4.57 3.93 -5.08
C VAL A 78 -5.30 2.59 -5.02
N LEU A 79 -6.65 2.59 -5.06
CA LEU A 79 -7.50 1.41 -4.89
C LEU A 79 -7.89 0.71 -6.21
N GLY A 80 -7.51 1.28 -7.37
CA GLY A 80 -8.00 0.80 -8.65
C GLY A 80 -9.53 0.83 -8.73
N ARG A 81 -10.17 -0.12 -9.42
CA ARG A 81 -11.65 -0.18 -9.49
C ARG A 81 -12.32 -0.41 -8.14
N GLY A 82 -11.58 -0.92 -7.16
CA GLY A 82 -12.08 -1.13 -5.81
C GLY A 82 -12.60 0.14 -5.13
N VAL A 83 -12.23 1.33 -5.61
CA VAL A 83 -12.73 2.62 -5.09
C VAL A 83 -14.26 2.72 -5.12
N SER A 84 -14.93 2.05 -6.03
CA SER A 84 -16.39 2.04 -6.15
C SER A 84 -17.12 1.13 -5.16
N ARG A 85 -16.38 0.34 -4.37
CA ARG A 85 -16.94 -0.60 -3.38
C ARG A 85 -17.24 0.11 -2.07
N ASN A 86 -18.29 -0.32 -1.39
CA ASN A 86 -18.60 0.19 -0.06
C ASN A 86 -17.45 -0.06 0.91
N ASN A 87 -17.09 0.95 1.69
CA ASN A 87 -16.00 0.91 2.68
C ASN A 87 -14.62 0.54 2.11
N ALA A 88 -14.38 0.73 0.82
CA ALA A 88 -13.14 0.34 0.16
C ALA A 88 -11.87 0.95 0.78
N THR A 89 -11.99 2.17 1.31
CA THR A 89 -10.89 2.87 1.98
C THR A 89 -10.58 2.37 3.37
N GLN A 90 -11.53 1.70 4.04
CA GLN A 90 -11.33 1.18 5.39
C GLN A 90 -10.37 -0.01 5.39
N LYS A 91 -9.25 0.09 6.14
CA LYS A 91 -8.11 -0.83 6.12
C LYS A 91 -7.67 -1.33 7.50
N SER A 92 -8.53 -1.31 8.50
CA SER A 92 -8.19 -1.82 9.84
C SER A 92 -7.69 -3.27 9.82
N HIS A 93 -8.19 -4.10 8.88
CA HIS A 93 -7.75 -5.48 8.69
C HIS A 93 -6.25 -5.60 8.36
N ALA A 94 -5.65 -4.57 7.77
CA ALA A 94 -4.23 -4.56 7.42
C ALA A 94 -3.30 -4.57 8.65
N ALA A 95 -3.82 -4.33 9.86
CA ALA A 95 -3.08 -4.58 11.10
C ALA A 95 -2.55 -6.02 11.20
N LEU A 96 -3.26 -6.98 10.57
CA LEU A 96 -2.84 -8.38 10.53
C LEU A 96 -1.48 -8.57 9.83
N PHE A 97 -1.20 -7.81 8.78
CA PHE A 97 0.07 -7.94 8.06
C PHE A 97 1.25 -7.49 8.94
N ALA A 98 1.09 -6.36 9.65
CA ALA A 98 2.09 -5.90 10.61
C ALA A 98 2.27 -6.86 11.78
N LYS A 99 1.19 -7.48 12.29
CA LYS A 99 1.28 -8.52 13.33
C LYS A 99 2.10 -9.73 12.88
N ARG A 100 1.93 -10.17 11.64
CA ARG A 100 2.74 -11.26 11.08
C ARG A 100 4.21 -10.86 10.97
N MET A 101 4.49 -9.60 10.63
CA MET A 101 5.87 -9.10 10.55
C MET A 101 6.56 -8.99 11.92
N LEU A 102 5.84 -8.89 13.03
CA LEU A 102 6.44 -9.00 14.37
C LEU A 102 7.19 -10.33 14.56
N GLU A 103 6.71 -11.39 13.94
CA GLU A 103 7.35 -12.71 13.99
C GLU A 103 8.40 -12.90 12.89
N LEU A 104 8.17 -12.33 11.69
CA LEU A 104 9.04 -12.50 10.53
C LEU A 104 10.28 -11.61 10.55
N ALA A 105 10.15 -10.38 11.08
CA ALA A 105 11.21 -9.38 11.11
C ALA A 105 11.21 -8.59 12.44
N PRO A 106 11.49 -9.21 13.59
CA PRO A 106 11.32 -8.61 14.92
C PRO A 106 12.22 -7.40 15.20
N ALA A 107 13.26 -7.18 14.40
CA ALA A 107 14.14 -6.00 14.53
C ALA A 107 13.39 -4.65 14.35
N HIS A 108 12.16 -4.65 13.81
CA HIS A 108 11.36 -3.45 13.55
C HIS A 108 10.07 -3.39 14.39
N ILE A 109 10.09 -3.99 15.57
CA ILE A 109 8.92 -4.16 16.45
C ILE A 109 8.20 -2.85 16.77
N ASP A 110 8.93 -1.76 17.01
CA ASP A 110 8.34 -0.46 17.35
C ASP A 110 7.55 0.14 16.18
N GLU A 111 8.06 -0.01 14.95
CA GLU A 111 7.38 0.44 13.75
C GLU A 111 6.07 -0.34 13.53
N TYR A 112 6.11 -1.66 13.65
CA TYR A 112 4.92 -2.50 13.50
C TYR A 112 3.89 -2.23 14.59
N ASN A 113 4.31 -2.08 15.84
CA ASN A 113 3.40 -1.76 16.94
C ASN A 113 2.72 -0.40 16.75
N ALA A 114 3.43 0.61 16.24
CA ALA A 114 2.83 1.90 15.92
C ALA A 114 1.78 1.79 14.81
N ILE A 115 2.08 1.03 13.75
CA ILE A 115 1.14 0.76 12.65
C ILE A 115 -0.11 0.03 13.16
N ILE A 116 0.08 -1.04 13.93
CA ILE A 116 -1.02 -1.83 14.52
C ILE A 116 -1.91 -0.93 15.39
N ALA A 117 -1.31 -0.13 16.27
CA ALA A 117 -2.07 0.72 17.19
C ALA A 117 -2.93 1.76 16.45
N ARG A 118 -2.44 2.35 15.34
CA ARG A 118 -3.24 3.25 14.48
C ARG A 118 -4.37 2.50 13.79
N LEU A 119 -4.07 1.39 13.13
CA LEU A 119 -5.05 0.62 12.36
C LEU A 119 -6.17 0.01 13.23
N GLU A 120 -5.86 -0.31 14.47
CA GLU A 120 -6.86 -0.79 15.43
C GLU A 120 -7.62 0.36 16.14
N GLY A 121 -7.30 1.62 15.83
CA GLY A 121 -7.95 2.78 16.47
C GLY A 121 -7.56 2.98 17.95
N LYS A 122 -6.50 2.32 18.41
CA LYS A 122 -6.00 2.44 19.80
C LYS A 122 -5.16 3.69 20.04
N LYS A 123 -4.65 4.28 18.96
CA LYS A 123 -3.89 5.53 18.95
C LYS A 123 -4.41 6.44 17.86
N SER A 124 -4.05 7.72 17.94
CA SER A 124 -4.43 8.73 16.94
C SER A 124 -3.93 8.38 15.54
N ALA A 125 -4.57 8.95 14.52
CA ALA A 125 -4.26 8.71 13.12
C ALA A 125 -2.80 9.05 12.73
N ASN A 126 -2.16 9.93 13.48
CA ASN A 126 -0.78 10.37 13.27
C ASN A 126 0.26 9.68 14.18
N TYR A 127 -0.14 8.75 15.04
CA TYR A 127 0.78 8.11 15.97
C TYR A 127 1.90 7.37 15.25
N GLY A 128 3.16 7.72 15.53
CA GLY A 128 4.35 7.12 14.89
C GLY A 128 4.54 7.46 13.41
N ILE A 129 3.78 8.41 12.85
CA ILE A 129 3.98 8.89 11.48
C ILE A 129 5.28 9.68 11.40
N LYS A 130 6.14 9.31 10.46
CA LYS A 130 7.37 10.03 10.13
C LYS A 130 7.16 10.84 8.83
N PRO A 131 7.75 12.04 8.71
CA PRO A 131 7.70 12.80 7.46
C PRO A 131 8.28 11.99 6.30
N LEU A 132 7.55 11.98 5.18
CA LEU A 132 7.94 11.34 3.94
C LEU A 132 7.52 12.21 2.75
N HIS A 133 8.33 12.24 1.70
CA HIS A 133 7.92 12.69 0.38
C HIS A 133 8.47 11.67 -0.64
N THR A 134 7.58 11.09 -1.42
CA THR A 134 7.94 10.10 -2.43
C THR A 134 7.23 10.40 -3.74
N HIS A 135 7.98 10.33 -4.83
CA HIS A 135 7.45 10.36 -6.18
C HIS A 135 7.56 8.96 -6.78
N TYR A 136 6.45 8.31 -6.98
CA TYR A 136 6.36 7.01 -7.64
C TYR A 136 6.34 7.25 -9.15
N PHE A 137 7.53 7.36 -9.73
CA PHE A 137 7.73 7.78 -11.12
C PHE A 137 7.22 6.76 -12.14
N ARG A 138 7.05 5.50 -11.75
CA ARG A 138 6.42 4.47 -12.57
C ARG A 138 4.90 4.62 -12.57
N GLY A 139 4.34 4.99 -11.42
CA GLY A 139 2.92 5.09 -11.16
C GLY A 139 2.29 6.45 -11.44
N ASP A 140 3.09 7.47 -11.83
CA ASP A 140 2.66 8.86 -11.95
C ASP A 140 1.92 9.36 -10.69
N TYR A 141 2.50 9.07 -9.52
CA TYR A 141 1.89 9.34 -8.23
C TYR A 141 2.89 10.00 -7.28
N ALA A 142 2.48 11.07 -6.63
CA ALA A 142 3.27 11.74 -5.62
C ALA A 142 2.57 11.69 -4.27
N LEU A 143 3.31 11.34 -3.22
CA LEU A 143 2.84 11.22 -1.85
C LEU A 143 3.67 12.09 -0.91
N HIS A 144 3.01 12.88 -0.10
CA HIS A 144 3.61 13.75 0.90
C HIS A 144 2.95 13.50 2.26
N VAL A 145 3.70 12.88 3.17
CA VAL A 145 3.23 12.51 4.51
C VAL A 145 3.86 13.42 5.56
N ARG A 146 3.03 13.96 6.44
CA ARG A 146 3.44 14.75 7.62
C ARG A 146 2.67 14.29 8.86
N PRO A 147 3.15 14.56 10.07
CA PRO A 147 2.43 14.20 11.29
C PRO A 147 0.99 14.72 11.33
N HIS A 148 0.72 15.90 10.77
CA HIS A 148 -0.59 16.55 10.83
C HIS A 148 -1.47 16.35 9.60
N TYR A 149 -0.90 15.90 8.47
CA TYR A 149 -1.65 15.65 7.24
C TYR A 149 -0.92 14.68 6.30
N THR A 150 -1.67 14.09 5.42
CA THR A 150 -1.17 13.39 4.23
C THR A 150 -1.77 14.05 3.01
N PHE A 151 -0.94 14.35 2.03
CA PHE A 151 -1.32 14.92 0.75
C PHE A 151 -0.79 14.04 -0.37
N ASP A 152 -1.59 13.81 -1.40
CA ASP A 152 -1.15 13.11 -2.59
C ASP A 152 -1.67 13.75 -3.89
N VAL A 153 -1.05 13.33 -4.99
CA VAL A 153 -1.49 13.68 -6.35
C VAL A 153 -1.40 12.44 -7.23
N ARG A 154 -2.53 12.03 -7.77
CA ARG A 154 -2.62 11.01 -8.81
C ARG A 154 -2.63 11.66 -10.19
N MET A 155 -1.69 11.25 -11.03
CA MET A 155 -1.54 11.75 -12.40
C MET A 155 -1.64 10.59 -13.39
N VAL A 156 -1.66 10.92 -14.69
CA VAL A 156 -1.59 9.95 -15.79
C VAL A 156 -0.64 10.49 -16.86
N SER A 157 0.06 9.57 -17.50
CA SER A 157 0.89 9.84 -18.68
C SER A 157 0.75 8.67 -19.67
N ASN A 158 1.59 8.66 -20.70
CA ASN A 158 1.67 7.53 -21.62
C ASN A 158 2.28 6.26 -21.00
N ARG A 159 2.74 6.31 -19.72
CA ARG A 159 3.30 5.19 -18.98
C ARG A 159 2.26 4.43 -18.15
N THR A 160 1.12 5.06 -17.85
CA THR A 160 0.12 4.52 -16.92
C THR A 160 -1.27 4.54 -17.51
N MET A 161 -2.13 3.65 -17.05
CA MET A 161 -3.55 3.68 -17.39
C MET A 161 -4.26 4.76 -16.55
N ARG A 162 -5.18 5.49 -17.18
CA ARG A 162 -5.96 6.57 -16.55
C ARG A 162 -6.81 6.08 -15.39
N CYS A 163 -7.57 5.03 -15.62
CA CYS A 163 -8.38 4.39 -14.58
C CYS A 163 -8.62 2.92 -14.93
N GLU A 164 -8.96 2.16 -13.93
CA GLU A 164 -9.42 0.79 -14.12
C GLU A 164 -10.95 0.73 -13.95
N TYR A 165 -11.60 0.06 -14.88
CA TYR A 165 -13.01 -0.34 -14.78
C TYR A 165 -13.15 -1.81 -15.20
N GLY A 166 -14.15 -2.50 -14.69
CA GLY A 166 -14.39 -3.90 -15.01
C GLY A 166 -15.43 -4.52 -14.07
N ASN A 167 -16.01 -5.63 -14.47
CA ASN A 167 -17.05 -6.32 -13.66
C ASN A 167 -18.23 -5.41 -13.26
N GLY A 168 -18.55 -4.38 -14.04
CA GLY A 168 -19.57 -3.40 -13.70
C GLY A 168 -19.13 -2.37 -12.64
N GLU A 169 -17.88 -2.36 -12.24
CA GLU A 169 -17.33 -1.48 -11.21
C GLU A 169 -16.61 -0.27 -11.82
N ASN A 170 -16.58 0.84 -11.09
CA ASN A 170 -15.78 2.03 -11.34
C ASN A 170 -16.05 2.74 -12.68
N LEU A 171 -17.30 2.78 -13.11
CA LEU A 171 -17.69 3.29 -14.42
C LEU A 171 -17.63 4.84 -14.54
N LYS A 172 -17.41 5.58 -13.43
CA LYS A 172 -17.50 7.05 -13.37
C LYS A 172 -16.19 7.76 -13.06
N THR A 173 -15.07 7.04 -12.88
CA THR A 173 -13.81 7.61 -12.40
C THR A 173 -12.77 7.86 -13.50
N TYR A 174 -13.22 8.06 -14.73
CA TYR A 174 -12.32 8.27 -15.89
C TYR A 174 -11.27 9.38 -15.65
N PHE A 175 -11.65 10.46 -14.98
CA PHE A 175 -10.80 11.62 -14.72
C PHE A 175 -10.02 11.54 -13.38
N MET A 176 -10.09 10.43 -12.65
CA MET A 176 -9.44 10.28 -11.34
C MET A 176 -7.91 10.46 -11.39
N SER A 177 -7.29 10.26 -12.55
CA SER A 177 -5.84 10.44 -12.72
C SER A 177 -5.46 11.79 -13.35
N ASP A 178 -6.37 12.74 -13.50
CA ASP A 178 -6.10 14.03 -14.12
C ASP A 178 -5.68 15.09 -13.08
N GLY A 179 -4.72 14.74 -12.22
CA GLY A 179 -4.28 15.60 -11.13
C GLY A 179 -5.21 15.54 -9.90
N CYS A 180 -5.87 14.40 -9.67
CA CYS A 180 -6.68 14.21 -8.47
C CYS A 180 -5.82 14.27 -7.22
N THR A 181 -6.29 14.97 -6.21
CA THR A 181 -5.57 15.17 -4.95
C THR A 181 -6.43 14.80 -3.76
N ASN A 182 -5.75 14.29 -2.71
CA ASN A 182 -6.35 14.13 -1.39
C ASN A 182 -5.57 14.96 -0.37
N ILE A 183 -6.28 15.51 0.60
CA ILE A 183 -5.71 16.03 1.84
C ILE A 183 -6.44 15.34 2.98
N VAL A 184 -5.72 14.59 3.78
CA VAL A 184 -6.28 13.86 4.93
C VAL A 184 -5.53 14.28 6.20
N THR A 185 -6.27 14.65 7.24
CA THR A 185 -5.74 15.13 8.53
C THR A 185 -5.92 14.10 9.64
#